data_34cdeaa397ebf595eeb58f2a989fe9cb
#
_entry.id   34cdeaa397ebf595eeb58f2a989fe9cb
#
_cell.length_a   1.000
_cell.length_b   1.000
_cell.length_c   1.000
_cell.angle_alpha   90.00
_cell.angle_beta   90.00
_cell.angle_gamma   90.00
#
_symmetry.space_group_name_H-M   'P 1'
#
loop_
_entity.id
_entity.type
_entity.pdbx_description
1 polymer ?
#
loop_
_entity_poly.entity_id
_entity_poly.type
_entity_poly.pdbx_seq_one_letter_code
_entity_poly.pdbx_strand_id
1 'polypeptide(L)'
;MPQNSTVYSSLIKKEAKNLGFMFCGISKAEFLADEAPKLEAWLKKGMQGEMQYMENHFDKRLDPRLLVDGARSVISLGLNYFTDNQQVDLLSPKISKYAYGDDYHQVIKDKLKQLLAIINEKIGEVNGRAFVDSAPVLDKAWAKKAGLGWMGKNTNLISKKAGSFFFLAELIIDLELDYDIAPAEDHCGTCTACIDACPTQAIVGPYIVDGSRCISYLTIELKNEIPQEFKGKMDNWMFGCDVCQDVCPWNKFSVLHSEPAFKPKQELLELNKKDWEEITEDTFQKVFKNSAVKRTKFKGLKRNIDFLKS
;
A
#
# COMPACT_ATOMS: atom_id res chain seq x y z
N MET A 1 -7.94 31.22 -18.28
CA MET A 1 -7.10 30.14 -17.76
C MET A 1 -7.84 28.85 -17.41
N PRO A 2 -9.21 28.75 -17.30
CA PRO A 2 -9.87 27.47 -16.99
C PRO A 2 -9.79 26.42 -18.12
N GLN A 3 -9.66 26.82 -19.38
CA GLN A 3 -9.60 25.85 -20.50
C GLN A 3 -8.35 24.95 -20.54
N ASN A 4 -7.26 25.36 -19.91
CA ASN A 4 -6.02 24.56 -19.91
C ASN A 4 -6.03 23.48 -18.83
N SER A 5 -6.71 23.66 -17.67
CA SER A 5 -6.71 22.69 -16.58
C SER A 5 -7.34 21.35 -16.99
N THR A 6 -8.45 21.40 -17.74
CA THR A 6 -9.14 20.20 -18.28
C THR A 6 -8.24 19.44 -19.27
N VAL A 7 -7.57 20.16 -20.16
CA VAL A 7 -6.64 19.56 -21.13
C VAL A 7 -5.46 18.91 -20.42
N TYR A 8 -4.88 19.59 -19.44
CA TYR A 8 -3.75 19.08 -18.64
C TYR A 8 -4.14 17.86 -17.81
N SER A 9 -5.29 17.90 -17.14
CA SER A 9 -5.80 16.77 -16.36
C SER A 9 -6.02 15.54 -17.24
N SER A 10 -6.60 15.72 -18.43
CA SER A 10 -6.82 14.66 -19.40
C SER A 10 -5.52 14.09 -19.94
N LEU A 11 -4.53 14.94 -20.23
CA LEU A 11 -3.20 14.54 -20.65
C LEU A 11 -2.50 13.69 -19.57
N ILE A 12 -2.48 14.18 -18.32
CA ILE A 12 -1.83 13.48 -17.20
C ILE A 12 -2.46 12.10 -16.98
N LYS A 13 -3.80 12.01 -16.97
CA LYS A 13 -4.50 10.72 -16.83
C LYS A 13 -4.19 9.75 -17.97
N LYS A 14 -4.08 10.26 -19.21
CA LYS A 14 -3.69 9.46 -20.35
C LYS A 14 -2.26 8.93 -20.22
N GLU A 15 -1.31 9.79 -19.86
CA GLU A 15 0.10 9.40 -19.74
C GLU A 15 0.32 8.47 -18.54
N ALA A 16 -0.38 8.68 -17.41
CA ALA A 16 -0.38 7.73 -16.31
C ALA A 16 -0.84 6.32 -16.76
N LYS A 17 -1.90 6.25 -17.56
CA LYS A 17 -2.36 4.98 -18.15
C LYS A 17 -1.32 4.36 -19.08
N ASN A 18 -0.65 5.16 -19.92
CA ASN A 18 0.42 4.70 -20.82
C ASN A 18 1.61 4.12 -20.04
N LEU A 19 1.89 4.66 -18.84
CA LEU A 19 2.91 4.15 -17.92
C LEU A 19 2.46 2.90 -17.13
N GLY A 20 1.24 2.41 -17.35
CA GLY A 20 0.71 1.18 -16.74
C GLY A 20 -0.07 1.38 -15.45
N PHE A 21 -0.30 2.62 -14.99
CA PHE A 21 -1.18 2.85 -13.85
C PHE A 21 -2.62 2.49 -14.20
N MET A 22 -3.23 1.69 -13.34
CA MET A 22 -4.63 1.28 -13.48
C MET A 22 -5.59 2.42 -13.14
N PHE A 23 -5.21 3.23 -12.15
CA PHE A 23 -5.99 4.35 -11.64
C PHE A 23 -5.16 5.62 -11.66
N CYS A 24 -5.82 6.74 -11.97
CA CYS A 24 -5.29 8.07 -11.83
C CYS A 24 -6.44 9.01 -11.51
N GLY A 25 -6.39 9.64 -10.35
CA GLY A 25 -7.34 10.66 -9.92
C GLY A 25 -6.63 11.89 -9.38
N ILE A 26 -7.28 13.02 -9.44
CA ILE A 26 -6.70 14.33 -9.09
C ILE A 26 -7.56 14.97 -8.03
N SER A 27 -6.95 15.43 -6.94
CA SER A 27 -7.61 16.18 -5.90
C SER A 27 -6.87 17.48 -5.60
N LYS A 28 -7.60 18.44 -5.04
CA LYS A 28 -7.01 19.71 -4.58
C LYS A 28 -6.05 19.47 -3.42
N ALA A 29 -4.87 20.08 -3.49
CA ALA A 29 -3.93 20.10 -2.38
C ALA A 29 -4.44 21.03 -1.28
N GLU A 30 -4.97 20.46 -0.21
CA GLU A 30 -5.51 21.19 0.94
C GLU A 30 -5.37 20.36 2.22
N PHE A 31 -5.64 20.95 3.37
CA PHE A 31 -5.61 20.27 4.65
C PHE A 31 -6.71 19.18 4.73
N LEU A 32 -6.35 17.98 5.17
CA LEU A 32 -7.24 16.83 5.33
C LEU A 32 -8.02 16.93 6.67
N ALA A 33 -8.95 17.85 6.76
CA ALA A 33 -9.68 18.15 7.99
C ALA A 33 -10.42 16.95 8.58
N ASP A 34 -11.01 16.08 7.73
CA ASP A 34 -11.76 14.90 8.16
C ASP A 34 -10.85 13.75 8.66
N GLU A 35 -9.58 13.75 8.27
CA GLU A 35 -8.63 12.71 8.66
C GLU A 35 -7.85 13.07 9.92
N ALA A 36 -7.69 14.37 10.24
CA ALA A 36 -6.93 14.83 11.39
C ALA A 36 -7.44 14.24 12.72
N PRO A 37 -8.74 14.31 13.09
CA PRO A 37 -9.23 13.75 14.35
C PRO A 37 -9.12 12.20 14.39
N LYS A 38 -9.20 11.52 13.24
CA LYS A 38 -9.08 10.06 13.17
C LYS A 38 -7.64 9.63 13.44
N LEU A 39 -6.67 10.29 12.81
CA LEU A 39 -5.26 10.02 13.02
C LEU A 39 -4.85 10.31 14.47
N GLU A 40 -5.28 11.46 15.01
CA GLU A 40 -5.00 11.82 16.40
C GLU A 40 -5.56 10.79 17.39
N ALA A 41 -6.83 10.37 17.21
CA ALA A 41 -7.47 9.39 18.07
C ALA A 41 -6.79 8.01 17.99
N TRP A 42 -6.32 7.62 16.80
CA TRP A 42 -5.60 6.38 16.57
C TRP A 42 -4.22 6.38 17.27
N LEU A 43 -3.49 7.49 17.14
CA LEU A 43 -2.19 7.69 17.80
C LEU A 43 -2.35 7.74 19.34
N LYS A 44 -3.33 8.48 19.87
CA LYS A 44 -3.61 8.53 21.32
C LYS A 44 -3.92 7.17 21.95
N LYS A 45 -4.44 6.23 21.16
CA LYS A 45 -4.70 4.84 21.61
C LYS A 45 -3.48 3.93 21.46
N GLY A 46 -2.33 4.42 20.97
CA GLY A 46 -1.13 3.62 20.77
C GLY A 46 -1.26 2.55 19.67
N MET A 47 -2.26 2.69 18.78
CA MET A 47 -2.53 1.70 17.74
C MET A 47 -1.48 1.61 16.65
N GLN A 48 -0.53 2.56 16.60
CA GLN A 48 0.64 2.53 15.71
C GLN A 48 1.71 1.53 16.16
N GLY A 49 1.67 1.05 17.41
CA GLY A 49 2.74 0.23 17.95
C GLY A 49 4.10 0.95 17.90
N GLU A 50 5.14 0.28 17.41
CA GLU A 50 6.49 0.84 17.27
C GLU A 50 6.67 1.73 16.00
N MET A 51 5.63 1.97 15.22
CA MET A 51 5.69 2.84 14.04
C MET A 51 5.68 4.32 14.43
N GLN A 52 6.71 4.76 15.17
CA GLN A 52 6.83 6.16 15.63
C GLN A 52 6.83 7.17 14.49
N TYR A 53 7.23 6.74 13.28
CA TYR A 53 7.15 7.58 12.09
C TYR A 53 5.72 8.04 11.78
N MET A 54 4.69 7.38 12.30
CA MET A 54 3.28 7.80 12.15
C MET A 54 2.95 9.05 12.98
N GLU A 55 3.62 9.25 14.12
CA GLU A 55 3.50 10.45 14.95
C GLU A 55 4.35 11.60 14.38
N ASN A 56 5.50 11.24 13.82
CA ASN A 56 6.41 12.23 13.25
C ASN A 56 5.77 12.94 12.05
N HIS A 57 5.96 14.26 12.02
CA HIS A 57 5.46 15.11 10.93
C HIS A 57 3.94 15.05 10.76
N PHE A 58 3.19 15.01 11.88
CA PHE A 58 1.73 14.95 11.90
C PHE A 58 1.11 15.99 10.97
N ASP A 59 1.54 17.26 11.03
CA ASP A 59 1.01 18.32 10.19
C ASP A 59 1.27 18.08 8.70
N LYS A 60 2.47 17.58 8.34
CA LYS A 60 2.82 17.27 6.96
C LYS A 60 2.01 16.11 6.39
N ARG A 61 1.56 15.17 7.25
CA ARG A 61 0.67 14.07 6.82
C ARG A 61 -0.69 14.57 6.39
N LEU A 62 -1.13 15.65 7.00
CA LEU A 62 -2.45 16.23 6.78
C LEU A 62 -2.46 17.33 5.73
N ASP A 63 -1.32 17.96 5.47
CA ASP A 63 -1.23 19.06 4.53
C ASP A 63 -0.08 18.89 3.52
N PRO A 64 -0.38 18.53 2.27
CA PRO A 64 0.62 18.30 1.24
C PRO A 64 1.39 19.58 0.86
N ARG A 65 0.85 20.78 1.17
CA ARG A 65 1.50 22.07 0.93
C ARG A 65 2.73 22.28 1.82
N LEU A 66 2.83 21.50 2.91
CA LEU A 66 4.02 21.46 3.78
C LEU A 66 5.10 20.51 3.25
N LEU A 67 4.81 19.72 2.21
CA LEU A 67 5.73 18.79 1.57
C LEU A 67 6.29 19.33 0.25
N VAL A 68 5.46 20.06 -0.47
CA VAL A 68 5.80 20.68 -1.77
C VAL A 68 5.34 22.13 -1.73
N ASP A 69 6.29 23.04 -1.83
CA ASP A 69 6.00 24.48 -1.84
C ASP A 69 5.14 24.83 -3.05
N GLY A 70 4.12 25.66 -2.82
CA GLY A 70 3.17 26.04 -3.86
C GLY A 70 2.21 24.94 -4.32
N ALA A 71 2.18 23.76 -3.68
CA ALA A 71 1.33 22.66 -4.10
C ALA A 71 -0.14 23.05 -4.29
N ARG A 72 -0.70 22.69 -5.44
CA ARG A 72 -2.11 22.94 -5.82
C ARG A 72 -2.88 21.65 -6.08
N SER A 73 -2.20 20.63 -6.61
CA SER A 73 -2.84 19.35 -6.96
C SER A 73 -2.11 18.17 -6.36
N VAL A 74 -2.87 17.16 -5.93
CA VAL A 74 -2.41 15.83 -5.56
C VAL A 74 -2.96 14.86 -6.61
N ILE A 75 -2.07 14.23 -7.37
CA ILE A 75 -2.39 13.18 -8.34
C ILE A 75 -2.18 11.86 -7.64
N SER A 76 -3.26 11.16 -7.30
CA SER A 76 -3.21 9.83 -6.72
C SER A 76 -3.29 8.77 -7.81
N LEU A 77 -2.39 7.79 -7.75
CA LEU A 77 -2.26 6.74 -8.74
C LEU A 77 -2.36 5.37 -8.09
N GLY A 78 -2.89 4.40 -8.84
CA GLY A 78 -2.96 3.01 -8.42
C GLY A 78 -2.28 2.10 -9.42
N LEU A 79 -1.33 1.26 -8.95
CA LEU A 79 -0.65 0.26 -9.77
C LEU A 79 -1.01 -1.14 -9.28
N ASN A 80 -1.60 -1.95 -10.17
CA ASN A 80 -2.07 -3.29 -9.86
C ASN A 80 -0.91 -4.25 -9.57
N TYR A 81 -1.04 -5.06 -8.50
CA TYR A 81 -0.10 -6.14 -8.17
C TYR A 81 -0.78 -7.50 -8.02
N PHE A 82 -2.07 -7.61 -8.28
CA PHE A 82 -2.78 -8.87 -8.09
C PHE A 82 -2.20 -9.97 -8.96
N THR A 83 -1.92 -11.10 -8.33
CA THR A 83 -1.46 -12.33 -8.96
C THR A 83 -2.24 -13.52 -8.39
N ASP A 84 -2.47 -14.53 -9.22
CA ASP A 84 -3.00 -15.84 -8.83
C ASP A 84 -1.90 -16.87 -8.55
N ASN A 85 -0.64 -16.50 -8.72
CA ASN A 85 0.49 -17.33 -8.35
C ASN A 85 0.48 -17.62 -6.85
N GLN A 86 0.87 -18.84 -6.49
CA GLN A 86 0.97 -19.34 -5.12
C GLN A 86 2.26 -20.11 -4.92
N GLN A 87 2.75 -20.17 -3.69
CA GLN A 87 3.84 -21.06 -3.34
C GLN A 87 3.41 -22.52 -3.60
N VAL A 88 4.31 -23.31 -4.18
CA VAL A 88 4.04 -24.70 -4.60
C VAL A 88 3.72 -25.59 -3.39
N ASP A 89 4.49 -25.44 -2.32
CA ASP A 89 4.24 -26.15 -1.07
C ASP A 89 3.27 -25.34 -0.17
N LEU A 90 2.04 -25.81 -0.05
CA LEU A 90 0.99 -25.20 0.76
C LEU A 90 1.28 -25.20 2.27
N LEU A 91 2.25 -25.98 2.74
CA LEU A 91 2.71 -25.98 4.13
C LEU A 91 3.80 -24.93 4.38
N SER A 92 4.35 -24.34 3.34
CA SER A 92 5.34 -23.27 3.44
C SER A 92 4.77 -22.04 4.17
N PRO A 93 5.60 -21.34 4.96
CA PRO A 93 5.22 -20.02 5.48
C PRO A 93 4.86 -19.05 4.36
N LYS A 94 3.77 -18.28 4.56
CA LYS A 94 3.17 -17.42 3.55
C LYS A 94 3.86 -16.05 3.47
N ILE A 95 3.93 -15.54 2.26
CA ILE A 95 4.33 -14.15 1.97
C ILE A 95 3.15 -13.44 1.30
N SER A 96 2.88 -12.20 1.66
CA SER A 96 1.85 -11.38 1.00
C SER A 96 2.17 -11.17 -0.48
N LYS A 97 1.15 -11.26 -1.33
CA LYS A 97 1.24 -11.17 -2.80
C LYS A 97 2.02 -9.95 -3.29
N TYR A 98 1.89 -8.82 -2.58
CA TYR A 98 2.57 -7.58 -2.97
C TYR A 98 4.11 -7.69 -2.96
N ALA A 99 4.66 -8.66 -2.23
CA ALA A 99 6.10 -8.84 -2.05
C ALA A 99 6.70 -9.97 -2.90
N TYR A 100 5.95 -10.55 -3.84
CA TYR A 100 6.41 -11.64 -4.69
C TYR A 100 7.42 -11.18 -5.74
N GLY A 101 7.30 -9.98 -6.27
CA GLY A 101 8.18 -9.42 -7.29
C GLY A 101 9.24 -8.46 -6.73
N ASP A 102 9.65 -7.55 -7.59
CA ASP A 102 10.59 -6.49 -7.23
C ASP A 102 9.94 -5.43 -6.32
N ASP A 103 10.77 -4.66 -5.64
CA ASP A 103 10.35 -3.62 -4.70
C ASP A 103 9.53 -2.53 -5.42
N TYR A 104 8.25 -2.48 -5.10
CA TYR A 104 7.29 -1.56 -5.69
C TYR A 104 7.68 -0.09 -5.48
N HIS A 105 8.38 0.24 -4.39
CA HIS A 105 8.82 1.61 -4.15
C HIS A 105 9.69 2.13 -5.29
N GLN A 106 10.63 1.31 -5.78
CA GLN A 106 11.52 1.72 -6.87
C GLN A 106 10.77 1.72 -8.21
N VAL A 107 10.01 0.66 -8.49
CA VAL A 107 9.23 0.54 -9.74
C VAL A 107 8.30 1.73 -9.92
N ILE A 108 7.53 2.07 -8.88
CA ILE A 108 6.57 3.16 -8.95
C ILE A 108 7.27 4.52 -8.99
N LYS A 109 8.32 4.73 -8.18
CA LYS A 109 9.10 5.99 -8.21
C LYS A 109 9.65 6.30 -9.60
N ASP A 110 10.12 5.29 -10.32
CA ASP A 110 10.66 5.49 -11.66
C ASP A 110 9.56 5.85 -12.66
N LYS A 111 8.37 5.24 -12.54
CA LYS A 111 7.18 5.62 -13.34
C LYS A 111 6.71 7.05 -13.01
N LEU A 112 6.70 7.44 -11.74
CA LEU A 112 6.33 8.81 -11.33
C LEU A 112 7.32 9.87 -11.82
N LYS A 113 8.63 9.57 -11.83
CA LYS A 113 9.64 10.44 -12.43
C LYS A 113 9.42 10.61 -13.93
N GLN A 114 9.09 9.53 -14.63
CA GLN A 114 8.75 9.59 -16.05
C GLN A 114 7.49 10.44 -16.27
N LEU A 115 6.45 10.26 -15.47
CA LEU A 115 5.23 11.06 -15.54
C LEU A 115 5.53 12.55 -15.34
N LEU A 116 6.31 12.91 -14.32
CA LEU A 116 6.69 14.30 -14.07
C LEU A 116 7.51 14.89 -15.22
N ALA A 117 8.44 14.12 -15.80
CA ALA A 117 9.20 14.55 -16.97
C ALA A 117 8.29 14.82 -18.16
N ILE A 118 7.30 13.96 -18.44
CA ILE A 118 6.30 14.17 -19.50
C ILE A 118 5.45 15.41 -19.24
N ILE A 119 5.06 15.66 -17.98
CA ILE A 119 4.32 16.86 -17.60
C ILE A 119 5.16 18.11 -17.92
N ASN A 120 6.43 18.12 -17.52
CA ASN A 120 7.34 19.24 -17.79
C ASN A 120 7.55 19.47 -19.29
N GLU A 121 7.67 18.42 -20.07
CA GLU A 121 7.85 18.51 -21.51
C GLU A 121 6.61 19.04 -22.24
N LYS A 122 5.41 18.55 -21.86
CA LYS A 122 4.18 18.81 -22.61
C LYS A 122 3.36 19.99 -22.09
N ILE A 123 3.52 20.37 -20.84
CA ILE A 123 2.73 21.42 -20.19
C ILE A 123 3.60 22.64 -19.86
N GLY A 124 4.82 22.42 -19.38
CA GLY A 124 5.75 23.45 -18.92
C GLY A 124 6.36 23.09 -17.58
N GLU A 125 7.28 23.91 -17.10
CA GLU A 125 7.98 23.69 -15.83
C GLU A 125 6.99 23.62 -14.66
N VAL A 126 6.99 22.47 -13.97
CA VAL A 126 6.12 22.18 -12.81
C VAL A 126 6.99 21.71 -11.66
N ASN A 127 6.89 22.37 -10.52
CA ASN A 127 7.53 21.89 -9.29
C ASN A 127 6.68 20.78 -8.67
N GLY A 128 7.29 19.62 -8.42
CA GLY A 128 6.57 18.48 -7.88
C GLY A 128 7.45 17.41 -7.27
N ARG A 129 6.84 16.57 -6.43
CA ARG A 129 7.50 15.43 -5.80
C ARG A 129 6.64 14.19 -5.85
N ALA A 130 7.32 13.06 -6.08
CA ALA A 130 6.75 11.73 -6.08
C ALA A 130 6.85 11.10 -4.68
N PHE A 131 5.77 10.47 -4.24
CA PHE A 131 5.67 9.79 -2.96
C PHE A 131 5.15 8.37 -3.17
N VAL A 132 5.77 7.41 -2.50
CA VAL A 132 5.37 6.00 -2.51
C VAL A 132 5.65 5.46 -1.12
N ASP A 133 4.65 5.34 -0.27
CA ASP A 133 4.64 4.70 1.05
C ASP A 133 5.76 5.13 2.05
N SER A 134 6.73 5.90 1.65
CA SER A 134 7.93 6.21 2.45
C SER A 134 8.01 7.65 2.96
N ALA A 135 6.91 8.40 2.90
CA ALA A 135 6.83 9.81 3.27
C ALA A 135 5.63 10.09 4.19
N PRO A 136 5.58 11.25 4.86
CA PRO A 136 4.42 11.63 5.66
C PRO A 136 3.24 12.08 4.77
N VAL A 137 2.70 11.13 4.00
CA VAL A 137 1.50 11.27 3.15
C VAL A 137 0.48 10.24 3.60
N LEU A 138 -0.79 10.60 3.64
CA LEU A 138 -1.90 9.68 3.89
C LEU A 138 -2.44 9.16 2.55
N ASP A 139 -1.67 8.26 1.90
CA ASP A 139 -1.93 7.78 0.53
C ASP A 139 -3.39 7.34 0.33
N LYS A 140 -3.93 6.53 1.25
CA LYS A 140 -5.31 6.04 1.16
C LYS A 140 -6.36 7.16 1.25
N ALA A 141 -6.10 8.19 2.05
CA ALA A 141 -6.99 9.33 2.19
C ALA A 141 -6.99 10.18 0.90
N TRP A 142 -5.82 10.43 0.33
CA TRP A 142 -5.69 11.13 -0.94
C TRP A 142 -6.31 10.35 -2.09
N ALA A 143 -6.05 9.07 -2.19
CA ALA A 143 -6.62 8.22 -3.22
C ALA A 143 -8.17 8.14 -3.12
N LYS A 144 -8.73 8.08 -1.90
CA LYS A 144 -10.17 8.21 -1.68
C LYS A 144 -10.68 9.57 -2.15
N LYS A 145 -10.01 10.66 -1.77
CA LYS A 145 -10.38 12.03 -2.15
C LYS A 145 -10.32 12.24 -3.67
N ALA A 146 -9.37 11.59 -4.34
CA ALA A 146 -9.21 11.60 -5.79
C ALA A 146 -10.16 10.62 -6.53
N GLY A 147 -11.06 9.94 -5.83
CA GLY A 147 -12.10 9.10 -6.43
C GLY A 147 -11.65 7.72 -6.89
N LEU A 148 -10.51 7.21 -6.44
CA LEU A 148 -10.03 5.88 -6.84
C LEU A 148 -10.86 4.74 -6.24
N GLY A 149 -11.52 5.00 -5.11
CA GLY A 149 -12.34 4.03 -4.40
C GLY A 149 -12.83 4.55 -3.05
N TRP A 150 -13.31 3.65 -2.21
CA TRP A 150 -13.73 3.95 -0.85
C TRP A 150 -12.86 3.24 0.19
N MET A 151 -12.85 3.77 1.40
CA MET A 151 -12.18 3.11 2.52
C MET A 151 -13.00 1.91 2.98
N GLY A 152 -12.46 0.70 2.88
CA GLY A 152 -13.09 -0.50 3.38
C GLY A 152 -13.04 -0.61 4.91
N LYS A 153 -13.90 -1.47 5.50
CA LYS A 153 -13.88 -1.74 6.95
C LYS A 153 -12.53 -2.28 7.45
N ASN A 154 -11.73 -2.88 6.57
CA ASN A 154 -10.36 -3.32 6.82
C ASN A 154 -9.31 -2.21 6.64
N THR A 155 -9.72 -0.97 6.43
CA THR A 155 -8.88 0.21 6.15
C THR A 155 -8.04 0.14 4.86
N ASN A 156 -8.32 -0.79 3.95
CA ASN A 156 -7.78 -0.73 2.60
C ASN A 156 -8.67 0.10 1.69
N LEU A 157 -8.06 0.75 0.70
CA LEU A 157 -8.81 1.38 -0.38
C LEU A 157 -9.35 0.28 -1.30
N ILE A 158 -10.65 0.31 -1.58
CA ILE A 158 -11.32 -0.68 -2.41
C ILE A 158 -11.91 0.01 -3.64
N SER A 159 -11.66 -0.54 -4.81
CA SER A 159 -12.25 -0.10 -6.08
C SER A 159 -13.34 -1.06 -6.53
N LYS A 160 -14.46 -0.53 -7.06
CA LYS A 160 -15.52 -1.35 -7.70
C LYS A 160 -14.99 -2.16 -8.88
N LYS A 161 -13.92 -1.70 -9.54
CA LYS A 161 -13.41 -2.27 -10.79
C LYS A 161 -12.34 -3.33 -10.60
N ALA A 162 -11.58 -3.28 -9.47
CA ALA A 162 -10.38 -4.08 -9.32
C ALA A 162 -10.11 -4.54 -7.88
N GLY A 163 -11.09 -4.43 -6.98
CA GLY A 163 -10.87 -4.82 -5.58
C GLY A 163 -9.87 -3.90 -4.88
N SER A 164 -8.91 -4.47 -4.15
CA SER A 164 -7.96 -3.72 -3.34
C SER A 164 -6.48 -4.10 -3.53
N PHE A 165 -6.16 -5.01 -4.46
CA PHE A 165 -4.79 -5.46 -4.70
C PHE A 165 -4.03 -4.50 -5.64
N PHE A 166 -3.85 -3.25 -5.23
CA PHE A 166 -3.05 -2.26 -5.94
C PHE A 166 -2.26 -1.38 -4.96
N PHE A 167 -1.07 -1.00 -5.38
CA PHE A 167 -0.25 0.00 -4.69
C PHE A 167 -0.80 1.38 -4.92
N LEU A 168 -0.60 2.27 -3.95
CA LEU A 168 -0.90 3.69 -4.06
C LEU A 168 0.38 4.50 -4.19
N ALA A 169 0.28 5.61 -4.87
CA ALA A 169 1.35 6.58 -4.97
C ALA A 169 0.78 7.97 -5.29
N GLU A 170 1.47 9.00 -4.87
CA GLU A 170 1.09 10.39 -5.09
C GLU A 170 2.18 11.16 -5.81
N LEU A 171 1.75 12.00 -6.76
CA LEU A 171 2.54 13.07 -7.32
C LEU A 171 1.89 14.40 -6.90
N ILE A 172 2.58 15.13 -6.00
CA ILE A 172 2.11 16.43 -5.51
C ILE A 172 2.82 17.51 -6.31
N ILE A 173 2.04 18.43 -6.92
CA ILE A 173 2.55 19.43 -7.85
C ILE A 173 1.94 20.82 -7.59
N ASP A 174 2.64 21.86 -8.02
CA ASP A 174 2.21 23.27 -7.96
C ASP A 174 1.28 23.71 -9.10
N LEU A 175 0.97 22.81 -10.03
CA LEU A 175 0.05 23.06 -11.14
C LEU A 175 -1.41 22.88 -10.69
N GLU A 176 -2.26 23.84 -11.01
CA GLU A 176 -3.71 23.71 -10.82
C GLU A 176 -4.34 22.88 -11.94
N LEU A 177 -5.09 21.85 -11.57
CA LEU A 177 -5.74 20.90 -12.46
C LEU A 177 -7.25 20.85 -12.19
N ASP A 178 -8.01 20.21 -13.05
CA ASP A 178 -9.40 19.86 -12.76
C ASP A 178 -9.42 18.70 -11.78
N TYR A 179 -10.18 18.86 -10.71
CA TYR A 179 -10.27 17.90 -9.63
C TYR A 179 -11.39 16.89 -9.85
N ASP A 180 -11.11 15.65 -9.54
CA ASP A 180 -12.11 14.60 -9.56
C ASP A 180 -13.02 14.68 -8.33
N ILE A 181 -14.26 14.29 -8.49
CA ILE A 181 -15.22 14.21 -7.39
C ILE A 181 -15.19 12.80 -6.84
N ALA A 182 -14.83 12.66 -5.58
CA ALA A 182 -14.89 11.37 -4.90
C ALA A 182 -16.35 10.92 -4.76
N PRO A 183 -16.70 9.67 -5.15
CA PRO A 183 -18.00 9.14 -4.84
C PRO A 183 -18.15 8.98 -3.32
N ALA A 184 -19.26 9.46 -2.78
CA ALA A 184 -19.56 9.42 -1.35
C ALA A 184 -19.94 8.01 -0.83
N GLU A 185 -20.09 7.04 -1.73
CA GLU A 185 -20.67 5.74 -1.42
C GLU A 185 -19.68 4.75 -0.81
N ASP A 186 -20.05 4.19 0.33
CA ASP A 186 -19.44 3.01 0.94
C ASP A 186 -20.19 1.75 0.54
N HIS A 187 -19.48 0.81 -0.05
CA HIS A 187 -20.06 -0.46 -0.52
C HIS A 187 -19.76 -1.65 0.39
N CYS A 188 -19.23 -1.44 1.59
CA CYS A 188 -19.10 -2.51 2.59
C CYS A 188 -20.43 -2.93 3.20
N GLY A 189 -21.39 -2.01 3.31
CA GLY A 189 -22.73 -2.30 3.84
C GLY A 189 -22.68 -3.04 5.17
N THR A 190 -23.44 -4.14 5.29
CA THR A 190 -23.49 -4.99 6.48
C THR A 190 -22.38 -6.05 6.55
N CYS A 191 -21.54 -6.20 5.50
CA CYS A 191 -20.47 -7.21 5.46
C CYS A 191 -19.44 -7.02 6.55
N THR A 192 -19.06 -8.10 7.25
CA THR A 192 -18.04 -8.15 8.30
C THR A 192 -16.93 -9.14 8.00
N ALA A 193 -16.88 -9.74 6.81
CA ALA A 193 -15.98 -10.84 6.46
C ALA A 193 -14.50 -10.57 6.83
N CYS A 194 -13.99 -9.36 6.59
CA CYS A 194 -12.61 -9.01 6.91
C CYS A 194 -12.37 -8.86 8.43
N ILE A 195 -13.38 -8.45 9.20
CA ILE A 195 -13.32 -8.36 10.67
C ILE A 195 -13.29 -9.77 11.26
N ASP A 196 -14.22 -10.61 10.82
CA ASP A 196 -14.40 -11.96 11.35
C ASP A 196 -13.22 -12.88 11.00
N ALA A 197 -12.61 -12.69 9.82
CA ALA A 197 -11.48 -13.49 9.36
C ALA A 197 -10.13 -13.04 9.92
N CYS A 198 -10.01 -11.87 10.55
CA CYS A 198 -8.72 -11.36 11.02
C CYS A 198 -8.13 -12.25 12.13
N PRO A 199 -7.02 -13.00 11.91
CA PRO A 199 -6.56 -14.01 12.83
C PRO A 199 -6.15 -13.45 14.21
N THR A 200 -5.64 -12.23 14.22
CA THR A 200 -5.17 -11.52 15.43
C THR A 200 -6.19 -10.52 15.96
N GLN A 201 -7.38 -10.45 15.33
CA GLN A 201 -8.41 -9.47 15.68
C GLN A 201 -7.88 -8.01 15.65
N ALA A 202 -6.98 -7.73 14.72
CA ALA A 202 -6.42 -6.38 14.54
C ALA A 202 -7.45 -5.37 14.03
N ILE A 203 -8.49 -5.82 13.31
CA ILE A 203 -9.60 -4.96 12.88
C ILE A 203 -10.58 -4.87 14.07
N VAL A 204 -10.36 -3.89 14.94
CA VAL A 204 -11.08 -3.74 16.21
C VAL A 204 -12.48 -3.15 16.06
N GLY A 205 -12.83 -2.73 14.86
CA GLY A 205 -14.13 -2.21 14.46
C GLY A 205 -14.12 -1.77 13.02
N PRO A 206 -15.29 -1.47 12.43
CA PRO A 206 -15.36 -0.95 11.07
C PRO A 206 -14.45 0.28 10.89
N TYR A 207 -13.55 0.24 9.91
CA TYR A 207 -12.63 1.32 9.56
C TYR A 207 -11.55 1.63 10.62
N ILE A 208 -11.35 0.75 11.59
CA ILE A 208 -10.33 0.92 12.65
C ILE A 208 -9.49 -0.34 12.73
N VAL A 209 -8.20 -0.20 12.45
CA VAL A 209 -7.20 -1.25 12.63
C VAL A 209 -6.25 -0.85 13.75
N ASP A 210 -6.13 -1.71 14.75
CA ASP A 210 -5.02 -1.67 15.69
C ASP A 210 -3.78 -2.22 14.98
N GLY A 211 -2.92 -1.31 14.53
CA GLY A 211 -1.71 -1.68 13.79
C GLY A 211 -0.81 -2.58 14.62
N SER A 212 -0.71 -2.37 15.94
CA SER A 212 0.16 -3.15 16.83
C SER A 212 -0.19 -4.65 16.87
N ARG A 213 -1.42 -5.01 16.47
CA ARG A 213 -1.92 -6.40 16.42
C ARG A 213 -1.90 -6.98 15.01
N CYS A 214 -1.71 -6.15 13.97
CA CYS A 214 -1.76 -6.59 12.57
C CYS A 214 -0.56 -7.49 12.24
N ILE A 215 -0.80 -8.64 11.61
CA ILE A 215 0.28 -9.55 11.17
C ILE A 215 1.29 -8.83 10.28
N SER A 216 0.84 -7.93 9.39
CA SER A 216 1.76 -7.14 8.56
C SER A 216 2.70 -6.29 9.42
N TYR A 217 2.20 -5.64 10.47
CA TYR A 217 3.05 -4.93 11.42
C TYR A 217 4.00 -5.87 12.15
N LEU A 218 3.50 -6.96 12.72
CA LEU A 218 4.30 -7.92 13.50
C LEU A 218 5.45 -8.51 12.69
N THR A 219 5.24 -8.70 11.39
CA THR A 219 6.22 -9.35 10.51
C THR A 219 7.13 -8.38 9.77
N ILE A 220 6.78 -7.10 9.66
CA ILE A 220 7.53 -6.11 8.86
C ILE A 220 8.10 -4.99 9.74
N GLU A 221 7.25 -4.36 10.56
CA GLU A 221 7.59 -3.14 11.27
C GLU A 221 8.17 -3.38 12.67
N LEU A 222 7.62 -4.35 13.39
CA LEU A 222 8.09 -4.72 14.72
C LEU A 222 9.56 -5.18 14.67
N LYS A 223 10.42 -4.55 15.47
CA LYS A 223 11.87 -4.87 15.52
C LYS A 223 12.22 -5.85 16.63
N ASN A 224 11.41 -5.87 17.69
CA ASN A 224 11.54 -6.76 18.83
C ASN A 224 10.93 -8.14 18.57
N GLU A 225 10.92 -9.00 19.58
CA GLU A 225 10.27 -10.30 19.51
C GLU A 225 8.76 -10.17 19.34
N ILE A 226 8.16 -11.08 18.56
CA ILE A 226 6.70 -11.13 18.42
C ILE A 226 6.09 -11.56 19.76
N PRO A 227 5.13 -10.80 20.32
CA PRO A 227 4.52 -11.15 21.60
C PRO A 227 3.87 -12.54 21.58
N GLN A 228 4.07 -13.29 22.67
CA GLN A 228 3.60 -14.66 22.79
C GLN A 228 2.07 -14.81 22.67
N GLU A 229 1.31 -13.76 22.93
CA GLU A 229 -0.15 -13.76 22.73
C GLU A 229 -0.59 -14.03 21.28
N PHE A 230 0.32 -13.82 20.29
CA PHE A 230 0.07 -14.10 18.87
C PHE A 230 0.48 -15.51 18.44
N LYS A 231 1.00 -16.32 19.37
CA LYS A 231 1.35 -17.71 19.07
C LYS A 231 0.11 -18.49 18.63
N GLY A 232 0.25 -19.20 17.50
CA GLY A 232 -0.87 -19.92 16.89
C GLY A 232 -1.90 -19.06 16.15
N LYS A 233 -1.73 -17.71 16.17
CA LYS A 233 -2.66 -16.75 15.53
C LYS A 233 -2.09 -16.09 14.26
N MET A 234 -0.91 -16.51 13.79
CA MET A 234 -0.26 -15.88 12.63
C MET A 234 -0.72 -16.46 11.28
N ASP A 235 -1.60 -17.47 11.28
CA ASP A 235 -2.08 -18.15 10.06
C ASP A 235 -0.97 -18.45 9.05
N ASN A 236 0.20 -18.86 9.57
CA ASN A 236 1.41 -19.19 8.80
C ASN A 236 2.00 -18.04 7.96
N TRP A 237 1.68 -16.76 8.24
CA TRP A 237 2.26 -15.60 7.56
C TRP A 237 3.63 -15.23 8.14
N MET A 238 4.68 -15.36 7.33
CA MET A 238 6.03 -14.91 7.72
C MET A 238 6.36 -13.48 7.26
N PHE A 239 5.62 -12.94 6.28
CA PHE A 239 5.83 -11.57 5.80
C PHE A 239 4.54 -10.99 5.21
N GLY A 240 4.04 -9.91 5.80
CA GLY A 240 2.75 -9.34 5.42
C GLY A 240 1.57 -10.25 5.77
N CYS A 241 0.40 -9.91 5.26
CA CYS A 241 -0.82 -10.71 5.43
C CYS A 241 -1.90 -10.23 4.45
N ASP A 242 -2.50 -11.16 3.71
CA ASP A 242 -3.55 -10.85 2.73
C ASP A 242 -4.95 -11.25 3.21
N VAL A 243 -5.11 -11.83 4.41
CA VAL A 243 -6.39 -12.42 4.87
C VAL A 243 -7.58 -11.48 4.69
N CYS A 244 -7.48 -10.25 5.16
CA CYS A 244 -8.58 -9.29 5.07
C CYS A 244 -8.89 -8.82 3.65
N GLN A 245 -7.95 -8.98 2.72
CA GLN A 245 -8.15 -8.74 1.28
C GLN A 245 -8.71 -9.99 0.60
N ASP A 246 -8.16 -11.17 0.88
CA ASP A 246 -8.60 -12.43 0.26
C ASP A 246 -10.08 -12.75 0.55
N VAL A 247 -10.56 -12.47 1.75
CA VAL A 247 -11.98 -12.69 2.10
C VAL A 247 -12.92 -11.58 1.64
N CYS A 248 -12.38 -10.47 1.11
CA CYS A 248 -13.21 -9.34 0.68
C CYS A 248 -13.99 -9.67 -0.60
N PRO A 249 -15.33 -9.61 -0.59
CA PRO A 249 -16.13 -9.93 -1.78
C PRO A 249 -15.80 -9.08 -3.00
N TRP A 250 -15.27 -7.88 -2.80
CA TRP A 250 -14.90 -6.98 -3.89
C TRP A 250 -13.64 -7.44 -4.63
N ASN A 251 -12.81 -8.28 -4.02
CA ASN A 251 -11.60 -8.81 -4.66
C ASN A 251 -11.88 -9.89 -5.72
N LYS A 252 -13.14 -10.33 -5.85
CA LYS A 252 -13.57 -11.12 -7.03
C LYS A 252 -13.43 -10.37 -8.35
N PHE A 253 -13.32 -9.04 -8.31
CA PHE A 253 -13.10 -8.19 -9.48
C PHE A 253 -11.61 -7.88 -9.74
N SER A 254 -10.71 -8.43 -8.94
CA SER A 254 -9.28 -8.28 -9.17
C SER A 254 -8.90 -8.93 -10.49
N VAL A 255 -8.03 -8.27 -11.24
CA VAL A 255 -7.50 -8.75 -12.53
C VAL A 255 -6.00 -8.92 -12.40
N LEU A 256 -5.42 -9.87 -13.12
CA LEU A 256 -3.98 -10.11 -13.08
C LEU A 256 -3.20 -8.84 -13.50
N HIS A 257 -2.11 -8.56 -12.80
CA HIS A 257 -1.24 -7.45 -13.17
C HIS A 257 -0.47 -7.75 -14.46
N SER A 258 -0.09 -6.71 -15.16
CA SER A 258 0.75 -6.79 -16.38
C SER A 258 2.17 -6.24 -16.16
N GLU A 259 2.51 -5.79 -14.94
CA GLU A 259 3.82 -5.22 -14.63
C GLU A 259 4.89 -6.31 -14.57
N PRO A 260 5.89 -6.32 -15.48
CA PRO A 260 6.90 -7.37 -15.51
C PRO A 260 7.72 -7.48 -14.21
N ALA A 261 7.98 -6.33 -13.56
CA ALA A 261 8.76 -6.28 -12.31
C ALA A 261 8.03 -6.93 -11.13
N PHE A 262 6.70 -7.09 -11.20
CA PHE A 262 5.92 -7.73 -10.13
C PHE A 262 5.71 -9.23 -10.33
N LYS A 263 6.22 -9.80 -11.43
CA LYS A 263 6.18 -11.27 -11.62
C LYS A 263 6.90 -11.95 -10.48
N PRO A 264 6.28 -12.97 -9.84
CA PRO A 264 6.93 -13.74 -8.79
C PRO A 264 8.23 -14.37 -9.28
N LYS A 265 9.25 -14.34 -8.43
CA LYS A 265 10.48 -15.10 -8.71
C LYS A 265 10.21 -16.57 -8.54
N GLN A 266 10.55 -17.36 -9.55
CA GLN A 266 10.33 -18.80 -9.54
C GLN A 266 10.94 -19.47 -8.30
N GLU A 267 12.17 -19.07 -7.95
CA GLU A 267 12.86 -19.56 -6.76
C GLU A 267 12.07 -19.35 -5.47
N LEU A 268 11.35 -18.20 -5.33
CA LEU A 268 10.52 -17.93 -4.16
C LEU A 268 9.32 -18.88 -4.08
N LEU A 269 8.70 -19.18 -5.21
CA LEU A 269 7.51 -20.04 -5.27
C LEU A 269 7.84 -21.51 -5.00
N GLU A 270 9.06 -21.95 -5.33
CA GLU A 270 9.50 -23.35 -5.23
C GLU A 270 10.04 -23.74 -3.85
N LEU A 271 10.41 -22.80 -2.99
CA LEU A 271 10.89 -23.11 -1.64
C LEU A 271 9.80 -23.82 -0.84
N ASN A 272 10.13 -25.01 -0.35
CA ASN A 272 9.25 -25.79 0.52
C ASN A 272 9.43 -25.41 2.00
N LYS A 273 8.59 -25.97 2.87
CA LYS A 273 8.59 -25.68 4.30
C LYS A 273 9.98 -25.87 4.93
N LYS A 274 10.68 -26.97 4.59
CA LYS A 274 12.00 -27.27 5.13
C LYS A 274 13.04 -26.24 4.67
N ASP A 275 13.00 -25.83 3.40
CA ASP A 275 13.90 -24.79 2.87
C ASP A 275 13.73 -23.47 3.61
N TRP A 276 12.49 -23.09 3.94
CA TRP A 276 12.22 -21.90 4.76
C TRP A 276 12.72 -22.05 6.19
N GLU A 277 12.54 -23.21 6.79
CA GLU A 277 13.01 -23.49 8.15
C GLU A 277 14.53 -23.43 8.28
N GLU A 278 15.25 -23.87 7.26
CA GLU A 278 16.71 -23.93 7.18
C GLU A 278 17.32 -22.76 6.39
N ILE A 279 16.52 -21.72 6.07
CA ILE A 279 16.97 -20.61 5.23
C ILE A 279 18.24 -19.97 5.77
N THR A 280 19.24 -19.80 4.91
CA THR A 280 20.49 -19.12 5.19
C THR A 280 20.44 -17.66 4.74
N GLU A 281 21.37 -16.84 5.24
CA GLU A 281 21.49 -15.45 4.81
C GLU A 281 21.81 -15.34 3.31
N ASP A 282 22.64 -16.22 2.76
CA ASP A 282 22.96 -16.24 1.32
C ASP A 282 21.73 -16.53 0.47
N THR A 283 20.91 -17.52 0.88
CA THR A 283 19.64 -17.82 0.22
C THR A 283 18.69 -16.62 0.29
N PHE A 284 18.59 -15.98 1.46
CA PHE A 284 17.78 -14.77 1.62
C PHE A 284 18.24 -13.65 0.68
N GLN A 285 19.55 -13.39 0.59
CA GLN A 285 20.08 -12.34 -0.30
C GLN A 285 19.80 -12.63 -1.77
N LYS A 286 19.85 -13.90 -2.17
CA LYS A 286 19.57 -14.33 -3.53
C LYS A 286 18.09 -14.22 -3.88
N VAL A 287 17.22 -14.85 -3.09
CA VAL A 287 15.77 -14.92 -3.34
C VAL A 287 15.13 -13.53 -3.29
N PHE A 288 15.51 -12.72 -2.29
CA PHE A 288 14.94 -11.39 -2.09
C PHE A 288 15.76 -10.24 -2.68
N LYS A 289 16.63 -10.51 -3.67
CA LYS A 289 17.31 -9.44 -4.40
C LYS A 289 16.26 -8.51 -5.01
N ASN A 290 16.37 -7.20 -4.75
CA ASN A 290 15.41 -6.17 -5.18
C ASN A 290 13.97 -6.35 -4.67
N SER A 291 13.72 -7.13 -3.62
CA SER A 291 12.38 -7.35 -3.06
C SER A 291 12.11 -6.45 -1.85
N ALA A 292 10.85 -6.06 -1.65
CA ALA A 292 10.39 -5.35 -0.46
C ALA A 292 10.63 -6.14 0.85
N VAL A 293 10.77 -7.46 0.79
CA VAL A 293 11.09 -8.32 1.94
C VAL A 293 12.43 -7.95 2.58
N LYS A 294 13.37 -7.35 1.84
CA LYS A 294 14.65 -6.87 2.40
C LYS A 294 14.50 -5.85 3.52
N ARG A 295 13.37 -5.16 3.62
CA ARG A 295 13.10 -4.20 4.70
C ARG A 295 13.19 -4.85 6.08
N THR A 296 12.72 -6.09 6.24
CA THR A 296 12.78 -6.80 7.53
C THR A 296 14.18 -7.37 7.85
N LYS A 297 15.09 -7.39 6.87
CA LYS A 297 16.42 -8.03 6.94
C LYS A 297 16.32 -9.54 7.21
N PHE A 298 17.40 -10.27 7.04
CA PHE A 298 17.45 -11.70 7.32
C PHE A 298 17.02 -12.03 8.75
N LYS A 299 17.54 -11.28 9.74
CA LYS A 299 17.23 -11.49 11.17
C LYS A 299 15.72 -11.40 11.43
N GLY A 300 15.02 -10.43 10.85
CA GLY A 300 13.58 -10.27 11.04
C GLY A 300 12.77 -11.38 10.37
N LEU A 301 13.11 -11.75 9.14
CA LEU A 301 12.43 -12.87 8.46
C LEU A 301 12.66 -14.20 9.22
N LYS A 302 13.90 -14.46 9.64
CA LYS A 302 14.23 -15.67 10.42
C LYS A 302 13.47 -15.73 11.74
N ARG A 303 13.40 -14.60 12.49
CA ARG A 303 12.56 -14.48 13.69
C ARG A 303 11.10 -14.86 13.39
N ASN A 304 10.53 -14.33 12.29
CA ASN A 304 9.14 -14.61 11.93
C ASN A 304 8.92 -16.10 11.65
N ILE A 305 9.83 -16.72 10.87
CA ILE A 305 9.78 -18.17 10.58
C ILE A 305 9.89 -18.99 11.86
N ASP A 306 10.83 -18.66 12.73
CA ASP A 306 11.04 -19.39 13.99
C ASP A 306 9.85 -19.25 14.94
N PHE A 307 9.17 -18.07 14.93
CA PHE A 307 7.94 -17.88 15.69
C PHE A 307 6.79 -18.76 15.17
N LEU A 308 6.75 -19.06 13.88
CA LEU A 308 5.71 -19.94 13.30
C LEU A 308 5.93 -21.42 13.62
N LYS A 309 7.19 -21.88 13.81
CA LYS A 309 7.54 -23.29 14.09
C LYS A 309 7.07 -23.78 15.44
N SER A 310 7.02 -22.94 16.36
CA SER A 310 6.76 -23.23 17.77
C SER A 310 5.24 -23.17 18.04
#